data_fe8cb17b9912b8d732f3f3c0a94bd879
#
_entry.id   fe8cb17b9912b8d732f3f3c0a94bd879
#
_cell.length_a   1.000
_cell.length_b   1.000
_cell.length_c   1.000
_cell.angle_alpha   90.00
_cell.angle_beta   90.00
_cell.angle_gamma   90.00
#
_symmetry.space_group_name_H-M   'P 1'
#
loop_
_entity.id
_entity.type
_entity.pdbx_description
1 polymer ?
#
loop_
_entity_poly.entity_id
_entity_poly.type
_entity_poly.pdbx_seq_one_letter_code
_entity_poly.pdbx_strand_id
1 'polypeptide(L)'
;GANGAGKSRLLAAVARAVAGTPAPGFWCAGSIVPGICDQELTQLDRDRTPFELVAGGFEIGDQRARSLLAGAGIGLDLQVRPVAALSGGQRARLAMLVLRLQRPNFYMLDEPTNHLDIEGQEALEAELCAREAACLLVSHDRRFIENVGNRFWRIEGRRLVELDGPPGGSRGSQISA
;
A
#
# COMPACT_ATOMS: atom_id res chain seq x y z
N GLY A 1 16.21 -3.01 3.26
CA GLY A 1 17.16 -2.39 4.19
C GLY A 1 16.80 -2.69 5.64
N ALA A 2 17.77 -2.53 6.57
CA ALA A 2 17.56 -2.78 7.99
C ALA A 2 16.43 -1.93 8.58
N ASN A 3 15.85 -2.37 9.71
CA ASN A 3 14.90 -1.56 10.46
C ASN A 3 15.58 -0.26 10.91
N GLY A 4 14.87 0.87 10.84
CA GLY A 4 15.43 2.17 11.16
C GLY A 4 16.26 2.85 10.05
N ALA A 5 16.42 2.22 8.88
CA ALA A 5 17.17 2.81 7.76
C ALA A 5 16.55 4.09 7.15
N GLY A 6 15.32 4.44 7.55
CA GLY A 6 14.62 5.64 7.09
C GLY A 6 13.61 5.40 5.96
N LYS A 7 13.21 4.15 5.69
CA LYS A 7 12.23 3.78 4.65
C LYS A 7 10.91 4.53 4.81
N SER A 8 10.26 4.43 5.98
CA SER A 8 9.00 5.13 6.26
C SER A 8 9.15 6.66 6.24
N ARG A 9 10.33 7.18 6.60
CA ARG A 9 10.63 8.62 6.47
C ARG A 9 10.71 9.06 5.02
N LEU A 10 11.25 8.22 4.14
CA LEU A 10 11.26 8.46 2.69
C LEU A 10 9.84 8.48 2.15
N LEU A 11 9.02 7.45 2.47
CA LEU A 11 7.61 7.41 2.09
C LEU A 11 6.85 8.65 2.58
N ALA A 12 7.02 9.04 3.84
CA ALA A 12 6.38 10.24 4.38
C ALA A 12 6.84 11.53 3.68
N ALA A 13 8.10 11.62 3.26
CA ALA A 13 8.60 12.77 2.49
C ALA A 13 7.98 12.82 1.08
N VAL A 14 7.88 11.67 0.40
CA VAL A 14 7.21 11.56 -0.90
C VAL A 14 5.72 11.88 -0.77
N ALA A 15 5.04 11.36 0.25
CA ALA A 15 3.62 11.64 0.50
C ALA A 15 3.35 13.14 0.67
N ARG A 16 4.20 13.85 1.42
CA ARG A 16 4.10 15.32 1.55
C ARG A 16 4.31 16.03 0.23
N ALA A 17 5.31 15.61 -0.56
CA ALA A 17 5.56 16.21 -1.86
C ALA A 17 4.38 16.03 -2.82
N VAL A 18 3.79 14.83 -2.83
CA VAL A 18 2.59 14.52 -3.63
C VAL A 18 1.37 15.31 -3.17
N ALA A 19 1.24 15.57 -1.86
CA ALA A 19 0.20 16.42 -1.28
C ALA A 19 0.43 17.93 -1.53
N GLY A 20 1.43 18.31 -2.34
CA GLY A 20 1.72 19.70 -2.68
C GLY A 20 2.52 20.46 -1.62
N THR A 21 2.99 19.80 -0.57
CA THR A 21 3.89 20.43 0.41
C THR A 21 5.32 20.42 -0.14
N PRO A 22 6.00 21.60 -0.23
CA PRO A 22 7.36 21.63 -0.73
C PRO A 22 8.29 20.69 0.04
N ALA A 23 8.93 19.78 -0.66
CA ALA A 23 9.90 18.86 -0.10
C ALA A 23 11.21 18.97 -0.91
N PRO A 24 12.31 19.45 -0.30
CA PRO A 24 13.58 19.61 -1.01
C PRO A 24 14.04 18.31 -1.67
N GLY A 25 14.37 18.36 -2.95
CA GLY A 25 14.82 17.21 -3.71
C GLY A 25 13.71 16.34 -4.31
N PHE A 26 12.43 16.69 -4.12
CA PHE A 26 11.29 16.03 -4.74
C PHE A 26 10.55 16.96 -5.69
N TRP A 27 10.23 16.42 -6.86
CA TRP A 27 9.32 17.04 -7.81
C TRP A 27 8.24 16.02 -8.17
N CYS A 28 6.98 16.45 -8.14
CA CYS A 28 5.83 15.59 -8.44
C CYS A 28 5.00 16.22 -9.55
N ALA A 29 4.52 15.41 -10.49
CA ALA A 29 3.59 15.85 -11.49
C ALA A 29 2.24 16.18 -10.83
N GLY A 30 1.57 17.25 -11.30
CA GLY A 30 0.26 17.67 -10.76
C GLY A 30 -0.88 16.69 -11.04
N SER A 31 -0.68 15.71 -11.92
CA SER A 31 -1.66 14.66 -12.26
C SER A 31 -1.64 13.45 -11.33
N ILE A 32 -0.78 13.44 -10.30
CA ILE A 32 -0.69 12.33 -9.37
C ILE A 32 -1.94 12.28 -8.48
N VAL A 33 -2.60 11.13 -8.49
CA VAL A 33 -3.66 10.74 -7.53
C VAL A 33 -3.06 9.71 -6.59
N PRO A 34 -2.64 10.10 -5.36
CA PRO A 34 -1.98 9.19 -4.46
C PRO A 34 -2.93 8.22 -3.79
N GLY A 35 -2.51 6.98 -3.62
CA GLY A 35 -3.10 6.01 -2.73
C GLY A 35 -2.10 5.60 -1.68
N ILE A 36 -2.35 5.94 -0.42
CA ILE A 36 -1.42 5.72 0.68
C ILE A 36 -1.95 4.62 1.59
N CYS A 37 -1.10 3.66 1.89
CA CYS A 37 -1.35 2.66 2.92
C CYS A 37 -0.10 2.56 3.79
N ASP A 38 -0.17 3.10 4.99
CA ASP A 38 0.89 3.00 5.97
C ASP A 38 0.73 1.76 6.86
N GLN A 39 1.77 1.41 7.59
CA GLN A 39 1.80 0.23 8.45
C GLN A 39 0.72 0.25 9.55
N GLU A 40 0.33 1.43 10.04
CA GLU A 40 -0.65 1.62 11.12
C GLU A 40 -2.08 1.78 10.59
N LEU A 41 -2.25 1.85 9.27
CA LEU A 41 -3.52 2.09 8.58
C LEU A 41 -4.19 3.39 9.06
N THR A 42 -3.39 4.46 9.19
CA THR A 42 -3.85 5.77 9.70
C THR A 42 -4.85 6.44 8.77
N GLN A 43 -4.92 6.03 7.51
CA GLN A 43 -5.92 6.48 6.54
C GLN A 43 -7.36 6.01 6.87
N LEU A 44 -7.52 5.05 7.79
CA LEU A 44 -8.83 4.62 8.27
C LEU A 44 -9.21 5.39 9.54
N ASP A 45 -10.29 6.17 9.46
CA ASP A 45 -10.89 6.76 10.65
C ASP A 45 -11.48 5.65 11.54
N ARG A 46 -10.89 5.48 12.73
CA ARG A 46 -11.21 4.37 13.64
C ARG A 46 -12.56 4.53 14.34
N ASP A 47 -13.08 5.73 14.40
CA ASP A 47 -14.36 6.02 15.06
C ASP A 47 -15.56 5.83 14.11
N ARG A 48 -15.31 5.87 12.81
CA ARG A 48 -16.33 5.58 11.79
C ARG A 48 -16.54 4.09 11.60
N THR A 49 -17.70 3.73 11.07
CA THR A 49 -17.99 2.35 10.64
C THR A 49 -17.42 2.07 9.24
N PRO A 50 -17.12 0.80 8.90
CA PRO A 50 -16.75 0.43 7.53
C PRO A 50 -17.78 0.88 6.49
N PHE A 51 -19.06 0.80 6.84
CA PHE A 51 -20.14 1.23 5.95
C PHE A 51 -20.09 2.75 5.68
N GLU A 52 -19.91 3.57 6.70
CA GLU A 52 -19.79 5.03 6.54
C GLU A 52 -18.54 5.41 5.73
N LEU A 53 -17.42 4.70 5.90
CA LEU A 53 -16.21 4.94 5.13
C LEU A 53 -16.41 4.66 3.65
N VAL A 54 -17.13 3.58 3.31
CA VAL A 54 -17.29 3.14 1.94
C VAL A 54 -18.50 3.83 1.28
N ALA A 55 -19.68 3.85 1.90
CA ALA A 55 -20.87 4.48 1.34
C ALA A 55 -20.79 6.01 1.34
N GLY A 56 -20.25 6.60 2.42
CA GLY A 56 -20.13 8.05 2.55
C GLY A 56 -18.89 8.64 1.88
N GLY A 57 -17.86 7.82 1.61
CA GLY A 57 -16.63 8.26 0.93
C GLY A 57 -16.66 8.14 -0.59
N PHE A 58 -17.60 7.34 -1.12
CA PHE A 58 -17.68 7.04 -2.56
C PHE A 58 -19.14 7.00 -3.02
N GLU A 59 -19.43 7.57 -4.18
CA GLU A 59 -20.78 7.61 -4.76
C GLU A 59 -21.17 6.27 -5.43
N ILE A 60 -21.27 5.20 -4.62
CA ILE A 60 -21.52 3.84 -5.13
C ILE A 60 -22.86 3.23 -4.70
N GLY A 61 -23.60 3.91 -3.83
CA GLY A 61 -24.87 3.44 -3.29
C GLY A 61 -24.73 2.35 -2.21
N ASP A 62 -25.69 2.28 -1.31
CA ASP A 62 -25.64 1.46 -0.09
C ASP A 62 -25.52 -0.04 -0.37
N GLN A 63 -26.31 -0.55 -1.30
CA GLN A 63 -26.29 -1.98 -1.62
C GLN A 63 -24.93 -2.44 -2.15
N ARG A 64 -24.31 -1.62 -3.02
CA ARG A 64 -22.99 -1.92 -3.56
C ARG A 64 -21.91 -1.80 -2.50
N ALA A 65 -21.98 -0.78 -1.62
CA ALA A 65 -21.07 -0.63 -0.49
C ALA A 65 -21.10 -1.87 0.41
N ARG A 66 -22.29 -2.36 0.78
CA ARG A 66 -22.46 -3.58 1.59
C ARG A 66 -21.88 -4.82 0.89
N SER A 67 -22.13 -4.96 -0.40
CA SER A 67 -21.60 -6.09 -1.19
C SER A 67 -20.06 -6.07 -1.26
N LEU A 68 -19.46 -4.90 -1.48
CA LEU A 68 -18.00 -4.76 -1.52
C LEU A 68 -17.35 -5.06 -0.17
N LEU A 69 -17.97 -4.60 0.92
CA LEU A 69 -17.51 -4.89 2.28
C LEU A 69 -17.60 -6.38 2.60
N ALA A 70 -18.73 -7.03 2.23
CA ALA A 70 -18.87 -8.48 2.39
C ALA A 70 -17.82 -9.25 1.58
N GLY A 71 -17.56 -8.85 0.34
CA GLY A 71 -16.49 -9.40 -0.51
C GLY A 71 -15.08 -9.19 0.08
N ALA A 72 -14.87 -8.14 0.88
CA ALA A 72 -13.64 -7.92 1.64
C ALA A 72 -13.61 -8.69 2.98
N GLY A 73 -14.55 -9.59 3.24
CA GLY A 73 -14.63 -10.36 4.47
C GLY A 73 -15.12 -9.57 5.69
N ILE A 74 -15.84 -8.46 5.46
CA ILE A 74 -16.46 -7.66 6.52
C ILE A 74 -17.95 -7.92 6.50
N GLY A 75 -18.40 -8.84 7.36
CA GLY A 75 -19.79 -9.25 7.49
C GLY A 75 -20.72 -8.11 7.94
N LEU A 76 -22.03 -8.29 7.73
CA LEU A 76 -23.02 -7.24 7.99
C LEU A 76 -22.98 -6.69 9.43
N ASP A 77 -22.71 -7.54 10.41
CA ASP A 77 -22.56 -7.19 11.82
C ASP A 77 -21.33 -6.30 12.08
N LEU A 78 -20.25 -6.48 11.32
CA LEU A 78 -19.04 -5.70 11.42
C LEU A 78 -19.11 -4.38 10.63
N GLN A 79 -19.94 -4.33 9.59
CA GLN A 79 -20.10 -3.13 8.77
C GLN A 79 -20.65 -1.91 9.53
N VAL A 80 -21.36 -2.16 10.63
CA VAL A 80 -22.02 -1.14 11.47
C VAL A 80 -21.31 -0.92 12.81
N ARG A 81 -20.17 -1.56 13.04
CA ARG A 81 -19.33 -1.33 14.22
C ARG A 81 -18.18 -0.40 13.88
N PRO A 82 -17.66 0.37 14.84
CA PRO A 82 -16.47 1.20 14.60
C PRO A 82 -15.29 0.37 14.07
N VAL A 83 -14.49 0.95 13.17
CA VAL A 83 -13.28 0.33 12.62
C VAL A 83 -12.31 -0.10 13.73
N ALA A 84 -12.31 0.59 14.87
CA ALA A 84 -11.55 0.21 16.06
C ALA A 84 -11.87 -1.20 16.57
N ALA A 85 -13.10 -1.70 16.36
CA ALA A 85 -13.53 -3.04 16.79
C ALA A 85 -13.12 -4.16 15.83
N LEU A 86 -12.60 -3.85 14.65
CA LEU A 86 -12.14 -4.82 13.68
C LEU A 86 -10.79 -5.44 14.10
N SER A 87 -10.57 -6.71 13.69
CA SER A 87 -9.24 -7.33 13.80
C SER A 87 -8.22 -6.64 12.89
N GLY A 88 -6.91 -6.88 13.11
CA GLY A 88 -5.84 -6.36 12.25
C GLY A 88 -6.04 -6.72 10.78
N GLY A 89 -6.33 -7.99 10.49
CA GLY A 89 -6.59 -8.46 9.13
C GLY A 89 -7.85 -7.85 8.50
N GLN A 90 -8.92 -7.68 9.27
CA GLN A 90 -10.13 -7.01 8.80
C GLN A 90 -9.88 -5.53 8.47
N ARG A 91 -9.11 -4.83 9.30
CA ARG A 91 -8.69 -3.44 9.01
C ARG A 91 -7.83 -3.36 7.76
N ALA A 92 -6.89 -4.30 7.58
CA ALA A 92 -6.05 -4.33 6.38
C ALA A 92 -6.89 -4.54 5.11
N ARG A 93 -7.84 -5.49 5.12
CA ARG A 93 -8.74 -5.70 3.98
C ARG A 93 -9.65 -4.49 3.72
N LEU A 94 -10.13 -3.81 4.77
CA LEU A 94 -10.88 -2.56 4.61
C LEU A 94 -10.03 -1.47 3.99
N ALA A 95 -8.79 -1.31 4.43
CA ALA A 95 -7.86 -0.32 3.88
C ALA A 95 -7.59 -0.57 2.40
N MET A 96 -7.39 -1.84 2.00
CA MET A 96 -7.21 -2.20 0.60
C MET A 96 -8.48 -1.92 -0.23
N LEU A 97 -9.67 -2.20 0.31
CA LEU A 97 -10.93 -1.87 -0.37
C LEU A 97 -11.06 -0.35 -0.59
N VAL A 98 -10.82 0.46 0.45
CA VAL A 98 -10.86 1.94 0.36
C VAL A 98 -9.83 2.43 -0.66
N LEU A 99 -8.61 1.91 -0.62
CA LEU A 99 -7.54 2.24 -1.54
C LEU A 99 -7.95 1.95 -3.01
N ARG A 100 -8.56 0.80 -3.27
CA ARG A 100 -9.07 0.43 -4.60
C ARG A 100 -10.16 1.36 -5.10
N LEU A 101 -11.05 1.79 -4.22
CA LEU A 101 -12.15 2.71 -4.56
C LEU A 101 -11.66 4.12 -4.90
N GLN A 102 -10.55 4.56 -4.31
CA GLN A 102 -9.89 5.83 -4.63
C GLN A 102 -9.31 5.88 -6.06
N ARG A 103 -9.08 4.72 -6.68
CA ARG A 103 -8.48 4.57 -8.03
C ARG A 103 -7.19 5.39 -8.18
N PRO A 104 -6.20 5.22 -7.31
CA PRO A 104 -4.96 5.97 -7.42
C PRO A 104 -4.19 5.58 -8.68
N ASN A 105 -3.37 6.51 -9.20
CA ASN A 105 -2.38 6.23 -10.23
C ASN A 105 -0.94 6.15 -9.67
N PHE A 106 -0.79 6.40 -8.36
CA PHE A 106 0.46 6.25 -7.64
C PHE A 106 0.21 5.67 -6.24
N TYR A 107 0.62 4.42 -6.04
CA TYR A 107 0.52 3.74 -4.75
C TYR A 107 1.75 4.01 -3.89
N MET A 108 1.55 4.30 -2.61
CA MET A 108 2.60 4.35 -1.60
C MET A 108 2.24 3.39 -0.47
N LEU A 109 2.96 2.28 -0.39
CA LEU A 109 2.63 1.16 0.48
C LEU A 109 3.80 0.89 1.45
N ASP A 110 3.53 0.95 2.76
CA ASP A 110 4.50 0.60 3.81
C ASP A 110 4.08 -0.69 4.49
N GLU A 111 4.82 -1.78 4.22
CA GLU A 111 4.60 -3.14 4.74
C GLU A 111 3.16 -3.64 4.57
N PRO A 112 2.57 -3.55 3.36
CA PRO A 112 1.14 -3.80 3.15
C PRO A 112 0.74 -5.27 3.39
N THR A 113 1.70 -6.19 3.41
CA THR A 113 1.46 -7.63 3.59
C THR A 113 1.35 -8.05 5.06
N ASN A 114 1.76 -7.20 6.02
CA ASN A 114 1.92 -7.58 7.43
C ASN A 114 0.64 -8.09 8.13
N HIS A 115 -0.54 -7.72 7.64
CA HIS A 115 -1.82 -8.10 8.26
C HIS A 115 -2.75 -8.81 7.29
N LEU A 116 -2.26 -9.13 6.08
CA LEU A 116 -3.03 -9.86 5.08
C LEU A 116 -2.76 -11.36 5.20
N ASP A 117 -3.81 -12.15 5.04
CA ASP A 117 -3.71 -13.58 4.76
C ASP A 117 -3.17 -13.81 3.33
N ILE A 118 -2.89 -15.05 3.00
CA ILE A 118 -2.32 -15.42 1.69
C ILE A 118 -3.21 -14.94 0.54
N GLU A 119 -4.53 -15.12 0.67
CA GLU A 119 -5.49 -14.69 -0.35
C GLU A 119 -5.50 -13.16 -0.53
N GLY A 120 -5.39 -12.41 0.58
CA GLY A 120 -5.30 -10.95 0.56
C GLY A 120 -4.00 -10.45 -0.07
N GLN A 121 -2.89 -11.14 0.16
CA GLN A 121 -1.59 -10.83 -0.47
C GLN A 121 -1.65 -11.08 -1.98
N GLU A 122 -2.17 -12.24 -2.42
CA GLU A 122 -2.33 -12.58 -3.83
C GLU A 122 -3.25 -11.60 -4.57
N ALA A 123 -4.34 -11.18 -3.91
CA ALA A 123 -5.25 -10.18 -4.46
C ALA A 123 -4.57 -8.80 -4.63
N LEU A 124 -3.72 -8.40 -3.67
CA LEU A 124 -2.96 -7.16 -3.76
C LEU A 124 -1.88 -7.24 -4.85
N GLU A 125 -1.15 -8.35 -4.95
CA GLU A 125 -0.19 -8.60 -6.04
C GLU A 125 -0.86 -8.47 -7.40
N ALA A 126 -1.98 -9.17 -7.59
CA ALA A 126 -2.74 -9.14 -8.84
C ALA A 126 -3.22 -7.73 -9.19
N GLU A 127 -3.66 -6.96 -8.20
CA GLU A 127 -4.09 -5.58 -8.42
C GLU A 127 -2.95 -4.66 -8.84
N LEU A 128 -1.82 -4.73 -8.17
CA LEU A 128 -0.65 -3.90 -8.47
C LEU A 128 -0.05 -4.24 -9.85
N CYS A 129 -0.08 -5.51 -10.23
CA CYS A 129 0.40 -5.97 -11.55
C CYS A 129 -0.57 -5.66 -12.69
N ALA A 130 -1.89 -5.64 -12.42
CA ALA A 130 -2.91 -5.42 -13.46
C ALA A 130 -3.12 -3.95 -13.82
N ARG A 131 -2.66 -3.00 -13.01
CA ARG A 131 -2.88 -1.58 -13.20
C ARG A 131 -1.66 -0.90 -13.83
N GLU A 132 -1.91 0.01 -14.76
CA GLU A 132 -0.93 0.97 -15.27
C GLU A 132 -0.72 2.09 -14.23
N ALA A 133 -0.33 1.73 -13.01
CA ALA A 133 -0.09 2.67 -11.92
C ALA A 133 1.33 2.51 -11.41
N ALA A 134 1.95 3.62 -11.03
CA ALA A 134 3.24 3.56 -10.36
C ALA A 134 3.04 3.13 -8.90
N CYS A 135 4.00 2.38 -8.34
CA CYS A 135 3.98 1.95 -6.95
C CYS A 135 5.33 2.19 -6.28
N LEU A 136 5.33 2.88 -5.15
CA LEU A 136 6.47 2.95 -4.25
C LEU A 136 6.18 2.05 -3.04
N LEU A 137 6.88 0.92 -2.98
CA LEU A 137 6.66 -0.15 -2.03
C LEU A 137 7.81 -0.29 -1.05
N VAL A 138 7.50 -0.37 0.23
CA VAL A 138 8.39 -0.87 1.27
C VAL A 138 7.85 -2.20 1.77
N SER A 139 8.65 -3.26 1.69
CA SER A 139 8.29 -4.56 2.25
C SER A 139 9.55 -5.34 2.69
N HIS A 140 9.35 -6.27 3.60
CA HIS A 140 10.31 -7.31 3.98
C HIS A 140 10.00 -8.65 3.32
N ASP A 141 8.83 -8.79 2.72
CA ASP A 141 8.42 -9.99 2.00
C ASP A 141 9.12 -10.04 0.63
N ARG A 142 10.07 -10.97 0.52
CA ARG A 142 10.86 -11.14 -0.72
C ARG A 142 10.01 -11.56 -1.90
N ARG A 143 9.10 -12.52 -1.69
CA ARG A 143 8.23 -13.02 -2.75
C ARG A 143 7.37 -11.88 -3.31
N PHE A 144 6.76 -11.10 -2.42
CA PHE A 144 5.96 -9.95 -2.80
C PHE A 144 6.78 -8.91 -3.58
N ILE A 145 8.00 -8.58 -3.10
CA ILE A 145 8.91 -7.66 -3.78
C ILE A 145 9.30 -8.17 -5.18
N GLU A 146 9.60 -9.45 -5.31
CA GLU A 146 10.00 -10.08 -6.58
C GLU A 146 8.86 -10.12 -7.60
N ASN A 147 7.62 -10.34 -7.14
CA ASN A 147 6.44 -10.42 -7.99
C ASN A 147 5.97 -9.04 -8.50
N VAL A 148 6.06 -8.01 -7.66
CA VAL A 148 5.49 -6.68 -7.95
C VAL A 148 6.55 -5.68 -8.41
N GLY A 149 7.79 -5.81 -7.93
CA GLY A 149 8.85 -4.82 -8.15
C GLY A 149 9.53 -4.98 -9.51
N ASN A 150 9.76 -3.86 -10.18
CA ASN A 150 10.56 -3.79 -11.41
C ASN A 150 11.83 -2.91 -11.25
N ARG A 151 11.91 -2.13 -10.18
CA ARG A 151 13.11 -1.36 -9.78
C ARG A 151 13.30 -1.48 -8.29
N PHE A 152 14.54 -1.64 -7.85
CA PHE A 152 14.89 -1.94 -6.47
C PHE A 152 15.88 -0.92 -5.93
N TRP A 153 15.60 -0.39 -4.74
CA TRP A 153 16.48 0.55 -4.06
C TRP A 153 16.78 0.11 -2.64
N ARG A 154 17.96 0.45 -2.19
CA ARG A 154 18.41 0.27 -0.81
C ARG A 154 18.86 1.60 -0.22
N ILE A 155 18.49 1.84 1.03
CA ILE A 155 19.00 2.99 1.77
C ILE A 155 20.29 2.57 2.48
N GLU A 156 21.40 3.22 2.12
CA GLU A 156 22.71 3.02 2.71
C GLU A 156 23.35 4.38 3.02
N GLY A 157 23.83 4.58 4.25
CA GLY A 157 24.50 5.82 4.63
C GLY A 157 23.68 7.08 4.32
N ARG A 158 22.36 7.05 4.46
CA ARG A 158 21.40 8.11 4.11
C ARG A 158 21.30 8.41 2.60
N ARG A 159 21.77 7.52 1.76
CA ARG A 159 21.64 7.63 0.30
C ARG A 159 20.75 6.52 -0.22
N LEU A 160 20.03 6.83 -1.30
CA LEU A 160 19.24 5.84 -2.04
C LEU A 160 20.15 5.24 -3.13
N VAL A 161 20.36 3.94 -3.06
CA VAL A 161 21.19 3.20 -4.02
C VAL A 161 20.29 2.27 -4.81
N GLU A 162 20.33 2.38 -6.13
CA GLU A 162 19.60 1.44 -7.01
C GLU A 162 20.35 0.13 -7.11
N LEU A 163 19.61 -0.97 -7.14
CA LEU A 163 20.13 -2.33 -7.22
C LEU A 163 19.77 -2.93 -8.58
N ASP A 164 20.64 -3.80 -9.11
CA ASP A 164 20.41 -4.51 -10.37
C ASP A 164 19.31 -5.59 -10.28
N GLY A 165 18.78 -5.86 -9.09
CA GLY A 165 17.74 -6.85 -8.85
C GLY A 165 17.22 -6.84 -7.42
N PRO A 166 16.27 -7.74 -7.09
CA PRO A 166 15.66 -7.80 -5.78
C PRO A 166 16.69 -8.07 -4.67
N PRO A 167 16.53 -7.46 -3.47
CA PRO A 167 17.50 -7.59 -2.38
C PRO A 167 17.62 -9.05 -1.94
N GLY A 168 18.83 -9.62 -2.03
CA GLY A 168 19.15 -10.99 -1.62
C GLY A 168 19.16 -12.03 -2.74
N GLY A 169 18.93 -11.64 -3.98
CA GLY A 169 19.20 -12.49 -5.15
C GLY A 169 20.69 -12.45 -5.48
N SER A 170 21.45 -13.46 -5.04
CA SER A 170 22.75 -13.73 -5.63
C SER A 170 22.54 -14.33 -7.02
N ARG A 171 22.42 -13.48 -8.04
CA ARG A 171 22.82 -13.94 -9.37
C ARG A 171 24.33 -14.01 -9.35
N GLY A 172 24.84 -15.23 -9.15
CA GLY A 172 26.23 -15.51 -9.43
C GLY A 172 26.54 -15.10 -10.85
N SER A 173 27.26 -14.01 -11.01
CA SER A 173 27.96 -13.69 -12.23
C SER A 173 29.10 -14.69 -12.40
N GLN A 174 28.82 -15.84 -12.99
CA GLN A 174 29.85 -16.58 -13.70
C GLN A 174 29.90 -16.01 -15.12
N ILE A 175 30.67 -14.96 -15.26
CA ILE A 175 31.30 -14.66 -16.54
C ILE A 175 32.56 -15.51 -16.57
N SER A 176 32.48 -16.64 -17.23
CA SER A 176 33.67 -17.38 -17.66
C SER A 176 34.26 -16.67 -18.88
N ALA A 177 35.54 -16.43 -18.79
CA ALA A 177 36.41 -15.90 -19.83
C ALA A 177 36.41 -16.78 -21.10
#